data_a65f1bdcaa18e2b143ed44acb1c6b1ac
#
_entry.id   a65f1bdcaa18e2b143ed44acb1c6b1ac
#
_cell.length_a   1.000
_cell.length_b   1.000
_cell.length_c   1.000
_cell.angle_alpha   90.00
_cell.angle_beta   90.00
_cell.angle_gamma   90.00
#
_symmetry.space_group_name_H-M   'P 1'
#
loop_
_entity.id
_entity.type
_entity.pdbx_description
1 polymer ?
#
loop_
_entity_poly.entity_id
_entity_poly.type
_entity_poly.pdbx_seq_one_letter_code
_entity_poly.pdbx_strand_id
1 'polypeptide(L)'
;MTEASNIAHGLLLRHVATPDGQLALPVDPAAIARAEGIDVPSVGDAYGRWDSAVALGCALEPDGAESGWPGKFAYALLMPAEIMRVMFASDLDVPEMARGFGVPWCQVQRRLAMLGLEAYCE
;
A
#
# COMPACT_ATOMS: atom_id res chain seq x y z
N MET A 1 11.09 -1.00 11.31
CA MET A 1 10.46 -1.05 9.99
C MET A 1 10.91 -2.32 9.29
N THR A 2 10.00 -3.02 8.61
CA THR A 2 10.34 -4.26 7.92
C THR A 2 11.05 -3.97 6.60
N GLU A 3 11.73 -4.98 6.05
CA GLU A 3 12.36 -4.86 4.74
C GLU A 3 11.32 -4.56 3.66
N ALA A 4 10.15 -5.20 3.72
CA ALA A 4 9.07 -4.95 2.78
C ALA A 4 8.64 -3.48 2.82
N SER A 5 8.50 -2.91 4.02
CA SER A 5 8.15 -1.49 4.18
C SER A 5 9.22 -0.58 3.63
N ASN A 6 10.48 -0.92 3.82
CA ASN A 6 11.60 -0.11 3.32
C ASN A 6 11.63 -0.09 1.80
N ILE A 7 11.42 -1.23 1.16
CA ILE A 7 11.40 -1.33 -0.29
C ILE A 7 10.19 -0.57 -0.85
N ALA A 8 9.02 -0.75 -0.25
CA ALA A 8 7.82 -0.04 -0.67
C ALA A 8 8.01 1.48 -0.56
N HIS A 9 8.56 1.94 0.56
CA HIS A 9 8.81 3.37 0.77
C HIS A 9 9.78 3.93 -0.27
N GLY A 10 10.83 3.20 -0.59
CA GLY A 10 11.78 3.62 -1.62
C GLY A 10 11.13 3.77 -2.98
N LEU A 11 10.23 2.84 -3.36
CA LEU A 11 9.51 2.93 -4.61
C LEU A 11 8.55 4.12 -4.64
N LEU A 12 7.88 4.39 -3.53
CA LEU A 12 6.98 5.54 -3.43
C LEU A 12 7.74 6.85 -3.62
N LEU A 13 8.90 6.99 -2.97
CA LEU A 13 9.73 8.18 -3.13
C LEU A 13 10.22 8.36 -4.56
N ARG A 14 10.52 7.26 -5.23
CA ARG A 14 11.10 7.29 -6.56
C ARG A 14 10.07 7.55 -7.66
N HIS A 15 8.85 7.01 -7.52
CA HIS A 15 7.88 7.00 -8.61
C HIS A 15 6.58 7.75 -8.34
N VAL A 16 6.25 8.03 -7.10
CA VAL A 16 4.93 8.57 -6.73
C VAL A 16 5.01 9.93 -6.06
N ALA A 17 6.07 10.17 -5.28
CA ALA A 17 6.20 11.43 -4.55
C ALA A 17 6.30 12.62 -5.50
N THR A 18 5.58 13.69 -5.17
CA THR A 18 5.68 14.95 -5.90
C THR A 18 6.98 15.68 -5.50
N PRO A 19 7.39 16.73 -6.24
CA PRO A 19 8.60 17.48 -5.90
C PRO A 19 8.62 18.04 -4.48
N ASP A 20 7.45 18.33 -3.90
CA ASP A 20 7.34 18.82 -2.51
C ASP A 20 7.24 17.67 -1.50
N GLY A 21 7.46 16.44 -1.92
CA GLY A 21 7.52 15.29 -1.01
C GLY A 21 6.17 14.68 -0.63
N GLN A 22 5.10 15.09 -1.28
CA GLN A 22 3.77 14.53 -1.03
C GLN A 22 3.52 13.33 -1.93
N LEU A 23 2.69 12.40 -1.47
CA LEU A 23 2.33 11.23 -2.26
C LEU A 23 0.98 11.44 -2.92
N ALA A 24 0.91 11.13 -4.22
CA ALA A 24 -0.36 11.14 -4.94
C ALA A 24 -1.11 9.84 -4.67
N LEU A 25 -2.35 9.95 -4.24
CA LEU A 25 -3.20 8.80 -3.95
C LEU A 25 -4.38 8.78 -4.92
N PRO A 26 -4.89 7.59 -5.25
CA PRO A 26 -4.36 6.27 -4.88
C PRO A 26 -3.08 5.91 -5.64
N VAL A 27 -2.26 5.07 -5.04
CA VAL A 27 -1.03 4.59 -5.67
C VAL A 27 -1.39 3.61 -6.79
N ASP A 28 -0.68 3.70 -7.92
CA ASP A 28 -0.87 2.78 -9.05
C ASP A 28 0.31 1.79 -9.10
N PRO A 29 0.15 0.58 -8.53
CA PRO A 29 1.25 -0.38 -8.51
C PRO A 29 1.65 -0.89 -9.89
N ALA A 30 0.71 -0.92 -10.83
CA ALA A 30 1.04 -1.35 -12.20
C ALA A 30 1.95 -0.33 -12.89
N ALA A 31 1.74 0.96 -12.65
CA ALA A 31 2.61 2.00 -13.19
C ALA A 31 4.01 1.92 -12.61
N ILE A 32 4.10 1.66 -11.29
CA ILE A 32 5.40 1.46 -10.64
C ILE A 32 6.11 0.25 -11.24
N ALA A 33 5.37 -0.86 -11.41
CA ALA A 33 5.93 -2.07 -11.98
C ALA A 33 6.49 -1.81 -13.39
N ARG A 34 5.75 -1.10 -14.22
CA ARG A 34 6.22 -0.75 -15.58
C ARG A 34 7.51 0.07 -15.52
N ALA A 35 7.58 1.02 -14.61
CA ALA A 35 8.78 1.85 -14.44
C ALA A 35 9.98 1.03 -13.99
N GLU A 36 9.74 -0.05 -13.25
CA GLU A 36 10.80 -0.96 -12.77
C GLU A 36 11.07 -2.11 -13.75
N GLY A 37 10.39 -2.14 -14.90
CA GLY A 37 10.56 -3.21 -15.88
C GLY A 37 9.90 -4.52 -15.49
N ILE A 38 8.90 -4.49 -14.64
CA ILE A 38 8.21 -5.67 -14.13
C ILE A 38 6.79 -5.71 -14.71
N ASP A 39 6.39 -6.86 -15.22
CA ASP A 39 5.06 -7.04 -15.80
C ASP A 39 4.10 -7.57 -14.74
N VAL A 40 3.07 -6.81 -14.42
CA VAL A 40 2.01 -7.23 -13.50
C VAL A 40 0.64 -6.89 -14.11
N PRO A 41 -0.42 -7.62 -13.73
CA PRO A 41 -1.76 -7.29 -14.21
C PRO A 41 -2.18 -5.89 -13.78
N SER A 42 -2.90 -5.19 -14.64
CA SER A 42 -3.46 -3.88 -14.34
C SER A 42 -4.98 -3.96 -14.47
N VAL A 43 -5.66 -3.90 -13.33
CA VAL A 43 -7.12 -3.91 -13.26
C VAL A 43 -7.55 -2.64 -12.53
N GLY A 44 -8.55 -1.95 -13.06
CA GLY A 44 -8.89 -0.60 -12.62
C GLY A 44 -9.70 -0.47 -11.33
N ASP A 45 -10.02 -1.55 -10.64
CA ASP A 45 -10.81 -1.48 -9.41
C ASP A 45 -9.95 -1.69 -8.17
N ALA A 46 -10.58 -1.58 -6.99
CA ALA A 46 -9.88 -1.71 -5.72
C ALA A 46 -9.24 -3.08 -5.53
N TYR A 47 -9.94 -4.15 -5.91
CA TYR A 47 -9.42 -5.50 -5.78
C TYR A 47 -8.26 -5.72 -6.76
N GLY A 48 -8.38 -5.20 -7.97
CA GLY A 48 -7.31 -5.30 -8.96
C GLY A 48 -6.06 -4.53 -8.54
N ARG A 49 -6.24 -3.37 -7.93
CA ARG A 49 -5.11 -2.60 -7.41
C ARG A 49 -4.37 -3.37 -6.32
N TRP A 50 -5.12 -4.01 -5.40
CA TRP A 50 -4.53 -4.84 -4.37
C TRP A 50 -3.76 -6.01 -4.98
N ASP A 51 -4.38 -6.72 -5.94
CA ASP A 51 -3.74 -7.86 -6.60
C ASP A 51 -2.48 -7.45 -7.36
N SER A 52 -2.50 -6.29 -8.01
CA SER A 52 -1.31 -5.77 -8.71
C SER A 52 -0.17 -5.48 -7.74
N ALA A 53 -0.49 -4.93 -6.57
CA ALA A 53 0.52 -4.64 -5.55
C ALA A 53 1.13 -5.92 -4.98
N VAL A 54 0.30 -6.95 -4.75
CA VAL A 54 0.79 -8.25 -4.28
C VAL A 54 1.66 -8.89 -5.34
N ALA A 55 1.26 -8.83 -6.62
CA ALA A 55 2.05 -9.38 -7.71
C ALA A 55 3.41 -8.70 -7.83
N LEU A 56 3.44 -7.37 -7.66
CA LEU A 56 4.70 -6.63 -7.63
C LEU A 56 5.56 -7.07 -6.46
N GLY A 57 4.95 -7.27 -5.30
CA GLY A 57 5.66 -7.80 -4.12
C GLY A 57 6.25 -9.17 -4.38
N CYS A 58 5.51 -10.06 -5.05
CA CYS A 58 6.02 -11.38 -5.40
C CYS A 58 7.26 -11.28 -6.30
N ALA A 59 7.23 -10.35 -7.25
CA ALA A 59 8.35 -10.15 -8.17
C ALA A 59 9.60 -9.58 -7.48
N LEU A 60 9.41 -8.81 -6.42
CA LEU A 60 10.50 -8.15 -5.69
C LEU A 60 10.94 -8.91 -4.44
N GLU A 61 10.24 -9.98 -4.09
CA GLU A 61 10.50 -10.71 -2.86
C GLU A 61 11.93 -11.26 -2.84
N PRO A 62 12.74 -10.88 -1.85
CA PRO A 62 14.13 -11.38 -1.79
C PRO A 62 14.18 -12.83 -1.29
N ASP A 63 15.27 -13.52 -1.61
CA ASP A 63 15.52 -14.86 -1.08
C ASP A 63 15.60 -14.78 0.44
N GLY A 64 14.94 -15.72 1.11
CA GLY A 64 14.93 -15.75 2.56
C GLY A 64 13.97 -14.75 3.21
N ALA A 65 13.07 -14.15 2.43
CA ALA A 65 12.09 -13.24 2.98
C ALA A 65 11.16 -13.95 3.96
N GLU A 66 10.66 -13.20 4.94
CA GLU A 66 9.72 -13.75 5.91
C GLU A 66 8.40 -14.13 5.26
N SER A 67 7.65 -15.01 5.94
CA SER A 67 6.34 -15.43 5.47
C SER A 67 5.41 -14.23 5.31
N GLY A 68 4.66 -14.21 4.19
CA GLY A 68 3.72 -13.14 3.92
C GLY A 68 4.34 -11.85 3.41
N TRP A 69 5.61 -11.91 2.97
CA TRP A 69 6.32 -10.72 2.49
C TRP A 69 5.57 -9.96 1.39
N PRO A 70 5.02 -10.61 0.34
CA PRO A 70 4.28 -9.85 -0.69
C PRO A 70 3.09 -9.08 -0.15
N GLY A 71 2.35 -9.66 0.80
CA GLY A 71 1.23 -8.97 1.44
C GLY A 71 1.69 -7.79 2.26
N LYS A 72 2.76 -7.95 3.03
CA LYS A 72 3.33 -6.85 3.82
C LYS A 72 3.81 -5.72 2.92
N PHE A 73 4.43 -6.06 1.80
CA PHE A 73 4.84 -5.09 0.80
C PHE A 73 3.64 -4.32 0.24
N ALA A 74 2.57 -5.03 -0.13
CA ALA A 74 1.37 -4.42 -0.68
C ALA A 74 0.72 -3.45 0.31
N TYR A 75 0.62 -3.84 1.59
CA TYR A 75 0.10 -2.93 2.61
C TYR A 75 0.93 -1.66 2.71
N ALA A 76 2.24 -1.79 2.76
CA ALA A 76 3.12 -0.63 2.89
C ALA A 76 3.08 0.26 1.64
N LEU A 77 2.97 -0.34 0.46
CA LEU A 77 2.94 0.41 -0.80
C LEU A 77 1.64 1.19 -0.97
N LEU A 78 0.50 0.52 -0.77
CA LEU A 78 -0.80 1.11 -1.04
C LEU A 78 -1.33 1.96 0.11
N MET A 79 -0.96 1.64 1.33
CA MET A 79 -1.42 2.33 2.54
C MET A 79 -0.24 2.68 3.44
N PRO A 80 0.57 3.69 3.02
CA PRO A 80 1.74 4.09 3.82
C PRO A 80 1.35 4.42 5.25
N ALA A 81 2.13 3.95 6.21
CA ALA A 81 1.79 4.04 7.62
C ALA A 81 1.54 5.48 8.09
N GLU A 82 2.37 6.41 7.65
CA GLU A 82 2.25 7.81 8.08
C GLU A 82 0.96 8.44 7.59
N ILE A 83 0.58 8.17 6.33
CA ILE A 83 -0.67 8.70 5.76
C ILE A 83 -1.86 8.07 6.47
N MET A 84 -1.79 6.75 6.73
CA MET A 84 -2.84 6.04 7.45
C MET A 84 -3.06 6.66 8.84
N ARG A 85 -1.97 6.97 9.55
CA ARG A 85 -2.06 7.60 10.88
C ARG A 85 -2.70 8.98 10.82
N VAL A 86 -2.35 9.76 9.80
CA VAL A 86 -2.95 11.10 9.62
C VAL A 86 -4.45 10.98 9.35
N MET A 87 -4.85 10.07 8.48
CA MET A 87 -6.26 9.86 8.17
C MET A 87 -7.03 9.39 9.40
N PHE A 88 -6.46 8.47 10.16
CA PHE A 88 -7.08 7.96 11.38
C PHE A 88 -7.25 9.08 12.41
N ALA A 89 -6.21 9.89 12.60
CA ALA A 89 -6.26 11.03 13.53
C ALA A 89 -7.23 12.11 13.08
N SER A 90 -7.57 12.15 11.80
CA SER A 90 -8.55 13.09 11.25
C SER A 90 -9.98 12.56 11.27
N ASP A 91 -10.20 11.44 11.97
CA ASP A 91 -11.52 10.82 12.14
C ASP A 91 -12.16 10.33 10.83
N LEU A 92 -11.35 10.00 9.83
CA LEU A 92 -11.87 9.38 8.64
C LEU A 92 -12.29 7.93 8.93
N ASP A 93 -13.42 7.53 8.39
CA ASP A 93 -13.89 6.15 8.59
C ASP A 93 -13.28 5.19 7.56
N VAL A 94 -13.52 3.89 7.74
CA VAL A 94 -12.97 2.88 6.85
C VAL A 94 -13.40 3.07 5.39
N PRO A 95 -14.69 3.32 5.09
CA PRO A 95 -15.07 3.59 3.70
C PRO A 95 -14.36 4.78 3.08
N GLU A 96 -14.16 5.86 3.82
CA GLU A 96 -13.44 7.04 3.33
C GLU A 96 -11.98 6.74 3.04
N MET A 97 -11.32 6.01 3.97
CA MET A 97 -9.94 5.58 3.77
C MET A 97 -9.83 4.66 2.56
N ALA A 98 -10.76 3.72 2.42
CA ALA A 98 -10.75 2.77 1.30
C ALA A 98 -10.85 3.51 -0.04
N ARG A 99 -11.69 4.55 -0.12
CA ARG A 99 -11.78 5.37 -1.33
C ARG A 99 -10.49 6.13 -1.60
N GLY A 100 -9.89 6.69 -0.56
CA GLY A 100 -8.65 7.45 -0.70
C GLY A 100 -7.48 6.61 -1.17
N PHE A 101 -7.34 5.41 -0.63
CA PHE A 101 -6.27 4.49 -1.02
C PHE A 101 -6.63 3.64 -2.24
N GLY A 102 -7.91 3.56 -2.59
CA GLY A 102 -8.35 2.75 -3.72
C GLY A 102 -8.22 1.25 -3.45
N VAL A 103 -8.51 0.80 -2.23
CA VAL A 103 -8.37 -0.60 -1.81
C VAL A 103 -9.67 -1.09 -1.17
N PRO A 104 -9.85 -2.43 -1.05
CA PRO A 104 -11.04 -2.97 -0.39
C PRO A 104 -11.06 -2.62 1.11
N TRP A 105 -12.26 -2.50 1.68
CA TRP A 105 -12.44 -2.18 3.10
C TRP A 105 -11.71 -3.14 4.03
N CYS A 106 -11.74 -4.44 3.70
CA CYS A 106 -11.10 -5.43 4.57
C CYS A 106 -9.60 -5.20 4.67
N GLN A 107 -8.98 -4.68 3.61
CA GLN A 107 -7.55 -4.40 3.65
C GLN A 107 -7.26 -3.17 4.50
N VAL A 108 -8.14 -2.15 4.48
CA VAL A 108 -7.99 -1.00 5.37
C VAL A 108 -8.09 -1.45 6.83
N GLN A 109 -9.08 -2.28 7.15
CA GLN A 109 -9.27 -2.77 8.51
C GLN A 109 -8.05 -3.54 9.00
N ARG A 110 -7.49 -4.42 8.15
CA ARG A 110 -6.29 -5.18 8.49
C ARG A 110 -5.09 -4.27 8.68
N ARG A 111 -4.94 -3.27 7.82
CA ARG A 111 -3.82 -2.34 7.94
C ARG A 111 -3.89 -1.54 9.23
N LEU A 112 -5.09 -1.08 9.61
CA LEU A 112 -5.28 -0.38 10.88
C LEU A 112 -4.86 -1.27 12.06
N ALA A 113 -5.26 -2.54 12.03
CA ALA A 113 -4.86 -3.49 13.06
C ALA A 113 -3.35 -3.69 13.11
N MET A 114 -2.71 -3.82 11.95
CA MET A 114 -1.25 -3.98 11.87
C MET A 114 -0.51 -2.80 12.47
N LEU A 115 -1.07 -1.61 12.36
CA LEU A 115 -0.45 -0.38 12.86
C LEU A 115 -0.89 -0.02 14.30
N GLY A 116 -1.75 -0.84 14.91
CA GLY A 116 -2.27 -0.57 16.23
C GLY A 116 -3.24 0.60 16.25
N LEU A 117 -3.89 0.89 15.14
CA LEU A 117 -4.80 2.01 15.00
C LEU A 117 -6.26 1.56 14.92
N GLU A 118 -6.60 0.44 15.56
CA GLU A 118 -7.97 -0.05 15.54
C GLU A 118 -8.90 0.97 16.17
N ALA A 119 -9.90 1.38 15.40
CA ALA A 119 -10.97 2.14 15.95
C ALA A 119 -11.78 1.24 16.87
N TYR A 120 -12.20 1.77 17.97
CA TYR A 120 -13.11 1.06 18.85
C TYR A 120 -14.48 1.11 18.20
N CYS A 121 -14.64 0.32 17.19
CA CYS A 121 -15.91 0.26 16.49
C CYS A 121 -16.82 -0.61 17.28
N GLU A 122 -17.74 0.01 17.79
CA GLU A 122 -18.78 -0.74 18.43
C GLU A 122 -19.94 -0.88 17.50
#